data_de1be493822a4bf437ee3fb7b13acbe7
#
_entry.id   de1be493822a4bf437ee3fb7b13acbe7
#
_cell.length_a   1.000
_cell.length_b   1.000
_cell.length_c   1.000
_cell.angle_alpha   90.00
_cell.angle_beta   90.00
_cell.angle_gamma   90.00
#
_symmetry.space_group_name_H-M   'P 1'
#
loop_
_entity.id
_entity.type
_entity.pdbx_description
1 polymer ?
#
loop_
_entity_poly.entity_id
_entity_poly.type
_entity_poly.pdbx_seq_one_letter_code
_entity_poly.pdbx_strand_id
1 'polypeptide(L)'
;KGQTVTTAGAWSSGGNLPTARSALSGAGSTPAGFAMGGGTGPVASYVSATNTYNGTAWTAGGAMTHTAAYAAACGTIPTTIYAGGDGNAPGASNTYNGTAWTSIPALGFDGYQLKGAGDKANAFVAQGYYSAVGRTWDGSSWTTKSTVPQHNYSTSAVGTYNDASFLGGIAVSSGPGNVHLNWNGSSWSARTVMPVSGGTGGQSSNGAPTSSFWVQATAPTTLNWDGSSWTTVGSLSTARSGGASSGSSS
;
A
#
# COMPACT_ATOMS: atom_id res chain seq x y z
N LYS A 1 -2.93 -26.37 -29.37
CA LYS A 1 -3.12 -25.62 -28.13
C LYS A 1 -1.74 -25.15 -27.68
N GLY A 2 -1.43 -23.86 -27.86
CA GLY A 2 -0.17 -23.29 -27.43
C GLY A 2 -0.10 -23.28 -25.91
N GLN A 3 0.91 -23.88 -25.34
CA GLN A 3 1.22 -23.82 -23.93
C GLN A 3 1.84 -22.45 -23.68
N THR A 4 1.15 -21.58 -22.93
CA THR A 4 1.74 -20.33 -22.47
C THR A 4 2.77 -20.70 -21.40
N VAL A 5 4.04 -20.63 -21.73
CA VAL A 5 5.12 -20.76 -20.75
C VAL A 5 5.18 -19.43 -20.02
N THR A 6 4.56 -19.34 -18.85
CA THR A 6 4.81 -18.25 -17.91
C THR A 6 6.19 -18.44 -17.32
N THR A 7 7.17 -17.69 -17.81
CA THR A 7 8.48 -17.59 -17.15
C THR A 7 8.25 -16.99 -15.78
N ALA A 8 8.63 -17.71 -14.72
CA ALA A 8 8.59 -17.16 -13.37
C ALA A 8 9.39 -15.85 -13.33
N GLY A 9 8.76 -14.76 -12.92
CA GLY A 9 9.43 -13.47 -12.80
C GLY A 9 10.60 -13.57 -11.83
N ALA A 10 11.72 -12.94 -12.16
CA ALA A 10 12.90 -12.87 -11.31
C ALA A 10 13.04 -11.47 -10.69
N TRP A 11 13.48 -11.41 -9.45
CA TRP A 11 13.82 -10.16 -8.79
C TRP A 11 15.25 -9.74 -9.17
N SER A 12 15.41 -8.46 -9.49
CA SER A 12 16.73 -7.84 -9.69
C SER A 12 16.86 -6.59 -8.78
N SER A 13 18.09 -6.25 -8.43
CA SER A 13 18.36 -5.03 -7.68
C SER A 13 18.19 -3.80 -8.54
N GLY A 14 17.47 -2.80 -8.03
CA GLY A 14 17.37 -1.45 -8.59
C GLY A 14 18.24 -0.45 -7.82
N GLY A 15 18.14 0.84 -8.16
CA GLY A 15 18.83 1.92 -7.45
C GLY A 15 18.33 2.04 -5.99
N ASN A 16 19.24 2.42 -5.10
CA ASN A 16 18.91 2.66 -3.68
C ASN A 16 18.26 4.04 -3.48
N LEU A 17 17.35 4.13 -2.50
CA LEU A 17 16.89 5.42 -2.01
C LEU A 17 18.06 6.25 -1.49
N PRO A 18 18.12 7.58 -1.76
CA PRO A 18 19.19 8.45 -1.29
C PRO A 18 19.38 8.47 0.23
N THR A 19 18.28 8.26 0.96
CA THR A 19 18.28 8.13 2.41
C THR A 19 17.48 6.89 2.80
N ALA A 20 18.08 6.02 3.61
CA ALA A 20 17.39 4.85 4.14
C ALA A 20 16.23 5.27 5.06
N ARG A 21 15.05 4.74 4.80
CA ARG A 21 13.83 5.02 5.58
C ARG A 21 13.05 3.73 5.81
N SER A 22 12.42 3.63 6.97
CA SER A 22 11.47 2.58 7.32
C SER A 22 10.04 3.12 7.31
N ALA A 23 9.05 2.24 7.24
CA ALA A 23 7.63 2.59 7.34
C ALA A 23 7.16 3.66 6.32
N LEU A 24 7.85 3.77 5.20
CA LEU A 24 7.45 4.64 4.10
C LEU A 24 6.24 4.07 3.36
N SER A 25 5.51 4.94 2.67
CA SER A 25 4.43 4.55 1.77
C SER A 25 4.90 4.61 0.32
N GLY A 26 4.37 3.73 -0.51
CA GLY A 26 4.66 3.69 -1.93
C GLY A 26 3.42 3.84 -2.79
N ALA A 27 3.61 4.39 -3.97
CA ALA A 27 2.62 4.49 -5.03
C ALA A 27 3.34 4.47 -6.39
N GLY A 28 2.59 4.53 -7.47
CA GLY A 28 3.16 4.61 -8.81
C GLY A 28 2.89 3.38 -9.65
N SER A 29 3.57 3.33 -10.79
CA SER A 29 3.53 2.24 -11.77
C SER A 29 4.94 1.99 -12.30
N THR A 30 5.16 0.86 -12.96
CA THR A 30 6.42 0.60 -13.64
C THR A 30 6.48 1.43 -14.94
N PRO A 31 7.58 2.17 -15.22
CA PRO A 31 8.82 2.28 -14.44
C PRO A 31 8.83 3.41 -13.38
N ALA A 32 7.71 4.07 -13.13
CA ALA A 32 7.63 5.28 -12.31
C ALA A 32 7.14 4.98 -10.89
N GLY A 33 8.05 4.70 -9.96
CA GLY A 33 7.75 4.48 -8.55
C GLY A 33 7.82 5.78 -7.72
N PHE A 34 7.08 5.81 -6.61
CA PHE A 34 7.04 6.95 -5.69
C PHE A 34 7.15 6.46 -4.25
N ALA A 35 8.12 6.97 -3.50
CA ALA A 35 8.35 6.69 -2.09
C ALA A 35 8.12 7.94 -1.25
N MET A 36 7.32 7.85 -0.19
CA MET A 36 6.81 9.00 0.56
C MET A 36 6.92 8.78 2.06
N GLY A 37 7.37 9.81 2.78
CA GLY A 37 7.45 9.81 4.23
C GLY A 37 8.37 8.74 4.79
N GLY A 38 7.97 8.16 5.90
CA GLY A 38 8.73 7.17 6.66
C GLY A 38 9.60 7.77 7.74
N GLY A 39 10.30 6.91 8.46
CA GLY A 39 11.19 7.29 9.55
C GLY A 39 12.66 7.08 9.21
N THR A 40 13.52 7.97 9.70
CA THR A 40 14.97 7.85 9.66
C THR A 40 15.52 7.55 11.05
N GLY A 41 16.41 6.57 11.17
CA GLY A 41 17.07 6.22 12.44
C GLY A 41 16.23 5.38 13.41
N PRO A 42 16.81 5.06 14.58
CA PRO A 42 16.21 4.13 15.55
C PRO A 42 15.06 4.73 16.38
N VAL A 43 14.93 6.04 16.45
CA VAL A 43 13.82 6.75 17.07
C VAL A 43 12.99 7.35 15.93
N ALA A 44 11.67 7.27 16.05
CA ALA A 44 10.70 7.68 15.01
C ALA A 44 10.83 9.16 14.62
N SER A 45 11.89 9.51 13.91
CA SER A 45 12.07 10.81 13.26
C SER A 45 11.38 10.74 11.89
N TYR A 46 10.08 10.97 11.87
CA TYR A 46 9.32 10.94 10.63
C TYR A 46 9.64 12.13 9.74
N VAL A 47 9.69 11.90 8.44
CA VAL A 47 10.06 12.90 7.45
C VAL A 47 8.90 13.18 6.48
N SER A 48 8.95 14.37 5.88
CA SER A 48 8.06 14.77 4.77
C SER A 48 8.66 14.50 3.39
N ALA A 49 9.85 13.90 3.34
CA ALA A 49 10.59 13.69 2.10
C ALA A 49 9.87 12.72 1.17
N THR A 50 9.89 13.02 -0.11
CA THR A 50 9.41 12.13 -1.17
C THR A 50 10.50 11.91 -2.21
N ASN A 51 10.47 10.75 -2.86
CA ASN A 51 11.40 10.39 -3.90
C ASN A 51 10.65 9.71 -5.06
N THR A 52 10.99 10.09 -6.27
CA THR A 52 10.48 9.50 -7.51
C THR A 52 11.52 8.58 -8.13
N TYR A 53 11.09 7.45 -8.65
CA TYR A 53 11.92 6.48 -9.37
C TYR A 53 11.55 6.49 -10.85
N ASN A 54 12.54 6.57 -11.74
CA ASN A 54 12.34 6.65 -13.19
C ASN A 54 12.65 5.33 -13.92
N GLY A 55 12.76 4.21 -13.19
CA GLY A 55 13.18 2.92 -13.73
C GLY A 55 14.67 2.64 -13.56
N THR A 56 15.49 3.64 -13.25
CA THR A 56 16.94 3.52 -13.08
C THR A 56 17.42 4.11 -11.77
N ALA A 57 16.97 5.32 -11.44
CA ALA A 57 17.46 6.07 -10.29
C ALA A 57 16.32 6.75 -9.51
N TRP A 58 16.58 7.00 -8.23
CA TRP A 58 15.72 7.78 -7.35
C TRP A 58 16.16 9.25 -7.36
N THR A 59 15.21 10.16 -7.50
CA THR A 59 15.40 11.60 -7.38
C THR A 59 14.52 12.19 -6.29
N ALA A 60 14.94 13.27 -5.64
CA ALA A 60 14.11 13.97 -4.67
C ALA A 60 12.89 14.59 -5.36
N GLY A 61 11.73 14.42 -4.74
CA GLY A 61 10.47 15.07 -5.11
C GLY A 61 10.16 16.25 -4.17
N GLY A 62 9.01 16.90 -4.38
CA GLY A 62 8.51 17.92 -3.47
C GLY A 62 8.19 17.33 -2.09
N ALA A 63 8.51 18.04 -1.00
CA ALA A 63 8.19 17.60 0.35
C ALA A 63 6.67 17.64 0.60
N MET A 64 6.15 16.65 1.36
CA MET A 64 4.77 16.68 1.87
C MET A 64 4.59 17.86 2.83
N THR A 65 3.35 18.26 3.06
CA THR A 65 3.02 19.38 3.97
C THR A 65 3.16 19.02 5.45
N HIS A 66 3.37 17.75 5.77
CA HIS A 66 3.58 17.23 7.13
C HIS A 66 4.54 16.04 7.12
N THR A 67 5.11 15.72 8.27
CA THR A 67 5.92 14.51 8.45
C THR A 67 5.00 13.35 8.81
N ALA A 68 5.16 12.20 8.17
CA ALA A 68 4.36 11.02 8.50
C ALA A 68 5.02 9.71 8.08
N ALA A 69 4.60 8.63 8.72
CA ALA A 69 4.91 7.25 8.40
C ALA A 69 3.65 6.38 8.51
N TYR A 70 3.68 5.16 7.99
CA TYR A 70 2.59 4.18 8.10
C TYR A 70 1.24 4.65 7.53
N ALA A 71 1.23 5.56 6.57
CA ALA A 71 0.02 6.07 5.94
C ALA A 71 -0.45 5.21 4.77
N ALA A 72 -1.70 5.43 4.35
CA ALA A 72 -2.17 4.98 3.05
C ALA A 72 -1.60 5.85 1.95
N ALA A 73 -1.17 5.23 0.85
CA ALA A 73 -0.83 5.93 -0.38
C ALA A 73 -1.27 5.12 -1.57
N CYS A 74 -1.82 5.77 -2.58
CA CYS A 74 -2.22 5.14 -3.84
C CYS A 74 -2.21 6.15 -5.00
N GLY A 75 -2.37 5.63 -6.22
CA GLY A 75 -2.29 6.41 -7.44
C GLY A 75 -0.94 6.29 -8.15
N THR A 76 -0.76 7.11 -9.15
CA THR A 76 0.49 7.24 -9.92
C THR A 76 1.01 8.67 -9.79
N ILE A 77 2.20 8.94 -10.30
CA ILE A 77 2.66 10.31 -10.49
C ILE A 77 2.02 10.83 -11.80
N PRO A 78 1.20 11.87 -11.80
CA PRO A 78 0.92 12.91 -10.78
C PRO A 78 -0.44 12.77 -10.06
N THR A 79 -0.96 11.59 -9.88
CA THR A 79 -2.31 11.37 -9.32
C THR A 79 -2.30 10.75 -7.92
N THR A 80 -1.20 10.89 -7.19
CA THR A 80 -1.05 10.29 -5.87
C THR A 80 -1.88 11.01 -4.81
N ILE A 81 -2.53 10.22 -3.94
CA ILE A 81 -3.06 10.63 -2.66
C ILE A 81 -2.30 9.94 -1.53
N TYR A 82 -2.04 10.67 -0.45
CA TYR A 82 -1.43 10.21 0.79
C TYR A 82 -2.35 10.57 1.95
N ALA A 83 -2.71 9.62 2.80
CA ALA A 83 -3.75 9.84 3.80
C ALA A 83 -3.43 9.13 5.12
N GLY A 84 -3.57 9.86 6.22
CA GLY A 84 -3.33 9.38 7.57
C GLY A 84 -1.86 9.20 7.90
N GLY A 85 -1.56 8.16 8.65
CA GLY A 85 -0.22 7.88 9.15
C GLY A 85 0.01 8.42 10.54
N ASP A 86 1.14 8.04 11.12
CA ASP A 86 1.67 8.56 12.37
C ASP A 86 2.66 9.70 12.07
N GLY A 87 2.64 10.77 12.84
CA GLY A 87 3.50 11.93 12.63
C GLY A 87 2.99 13.18 13.34
N ASN A 88 3.40 14.34 12.84
CA ASN A 88 3.02 15.63 13.45
C ASN A 88 1.57 16.09 13.12
N ALA A 89 0.89 15.39 12.23
CA ALA A 89 -0.50 15.66 11.85
C ALA A 89 -1.24 14.35 11.56
N PRO A 90 -1.57 13.54 12.58
CA PRO A 90 -2.31 12.29 12.41
C PRO A 90 -3.65 12.55 11.69
N GLY A 91 -4.01 11.66 10.75
CA GLY A 91 -5.21 11.83 9.93
C GLY A 91 -5.11 12.84 8.80
N ALA A 92 -4.04 13.62 8.68
CA ALA A 92 -3.84 14.54 7.57
C ALA A 92 -3.80 13.84 6.23
N SER A 93 -4.24 14.53 5.18
CA SER A 93 -4.25 14.00 3.82
C SER A 93 -3.70 15.00 2.82
N ASN A 94 -3.03 14.50 1.81
CA ASN A 94 -2.37 15.30 0.78
C ASN A 94 -2.58 14.67 -0.59
N THR A 95 -2.63 15.50 -1.62
CA THR A 95 -2.56 15.09 -3.02
C THR A 95 -1.31 15.64 -3.70
N TYR A 96 -0.76 14.89 -4.65
CA TYR A 96 0.40 15.27 -5.45
C TYR A 96 0.01 15.51 -6.91
N ASN A 97 0.52 16.60 -7.50
CA ASN A 97 0.22 16.97 -8.89
C ASN A 97 1.38 16.69 -9.87
N GLY A 98 2.43 16.01 -9.42
CA GLY A 98 3.65 15.77 -10.19
C GLY A 98 4.81 16.68 -9.82
N THR A 99 4.53 17.80 -9.14
CA THR A 99 5.55 18.79 -8.72
C THR A 99 5.43 19.11 -7.23
N ALA A 100 4.22 19.35 -6.74
CA ALA A 100 3.98 19.81 -5.38
C ALA A 100 2.85 19.02 -4.68
N TRP A 101 2.90 19.00 -3.37
CA TRP A 101 1.87 18.47 -2.49
C TRP A 101 0.90 19.58 -2.07
N THR A 102 -0.37 19.24 -2.04
CA THR A 102 -1.46 20.10 -1.56
C THR A 102 -2.21 19.39 -0.45
N SER A 103 -2.41 20.08 0.69
CA SER A 103 -3.27 19.58 1.76
C SER A 103 -4.72 19.52 1.31
N ILE A 104 -5.41 18.45 1.68
CA ILE A 104 -6.84 18.23 1.46
C ILE A 104 -7.50 17.92 2.80
N PRO A 105 -8.85 17.90 2.91
CA PRO A 105 -9.54 17.53 4.14
C PRO A 105 -8.97 16.26 4.78
N ALA A 106 -8.79 16.29 6.09
CA ALA A 106 -8.27 15.16 6.87
C ALA A 106 -9.26 13.99 6.88
N LEU A 107 -8.75 12.78 7.14
CA LEU A 107 -9.56 11.56 7.27
C LEU A 107 -10.63 11.63 8.38
N GLY A 108 -10.45 12.53 9.39
CA GLY A 108 -11.34 12.67 10.53
C GLY A 108 -11.13 11.59 11.60
N PHE A 109 -10.04 10.86 11.55
CA PHE A 109 -9.53 9.97 12.60
C PHE A 109 -8.02 9.80 12.45
N ASP A 110 -7.35 9.44 13.52
CA ASP A 110 -5.92 9.14 13.51
C ASP A 110 -5.69 7.78 12.86
N GLY A 111 -5.04 7.79 11.69
CA GLY A 111 -4.81 6.58 10.89
C GLY A 111 -3.37 6.10 10.99
N TYR A 112 -3.15 4.96 11.64
CA TYR A 112 -1.86 4.29 11.74
C TYR A 112 -1.89 2.96 10.98
N GLN A 113 -0.93 2.75 10.08
CA GLN A 113 -0.83 1.55 9.22
C GLN A 113 -2.04 1.33 8.29
N LEU A 114 -2.63 2.43 7.82
CA LEU A 114 -3.68 2.40 6.82
C LEU A 114 -3.17 1.92 5.47
N LYS A 115 -4.08 1.38 4.67
CA LYS A 115 -3.84 1.05 3.26
C LYS A 115 -4.91 1.65 2.38
N GLY A 116 -4.52 1.92 1.12
CA GLY A 116 -5.40 2.60 0.17
C GLY A 116 -5.32 2.02 -1.23
N ALA A 117 -6.38 2.24 -1.99
CA ALA A 117 -6.52 1.93 -3.41
C ALA A 117 -7.19 3.09 -4.14
N GLY A 118 -6.93 3.23 -5.43
CA GLY A 118 -7.43 4.36 -6.23
C GLY A 118 -6.39 5.44 -6.45
N ASP A 119 -6.81 6.70 -6.53
CA ASP A 119 -5.96 7.87 -6.79
C ASP A 119 -6.55 9.17 -6.19
N LYS A 120 -5.93 10.32 -6.50
CA LYS A 120 -6.37 11.63 -5.99
C LYS A 120 -7.77 12.06 -6.43
N ALA A 121 -8.34 11.47 -7.48
CA ALA A 121 -9.70 11.77 -7.91
C ALA A 121 -10.71 10.92 -7.13
N ASN A 122 -10.37 9.65 -6.88
CA ASN A 122 -11.21 8.72 -6.13
C ASN A 122 -10.33 7.70 -5.40
N ALA A 123 -10.38 7.67 -4.09
CA ALA A 123 -9.63 6.73 -3.28
C ALA A 123 -10.50 6.01 -2.24
N PHE A 124 -10.07 4.81 -1.87
CA PHE A 124 -10.58 4.07 -0.74
C PHE A 124 -9.45 3.76 0.23
N VAL A 125 -9.64 4.07 1.51
CA VAL A 125 -8.68 3.85 2.59
C VAL A 125 -9.33 3.03 3.69
N ALA A 126 -8.66 2.01 4.17
CA ALA A 126 -9.15 1.16 5.26
C ALA A 126 -8.01 0.42 5.97
N GLN A 127 -8.37 -0.33 7.02
CA GLN A 127 -7.48 -1.27 7.71
C GLN A 127 -6.24 -0.61 8.34
N GLY A 128 -6.45 0.11 9.41
CA GLY A 128 -5.37 0.61 10.28
C GLY A 128 -5.39 -0.02 11.66
N TYR A 129 -4.34 0.21 12.45
CA TYR A 129 -4.24 -0.33 13.81
C TYR A 129 -5.38 0.13 14.72
N TYR A 130 -5.76 1.40 14.62
CA TYR A 130 -6.78 2.02 15.50
C TYR A 130 -8.19 2.02 14.90
N SER A 131 -8.38 1.65 13.64
CA SER A 131 -9.67 1.76 12.99
C SER A 131 -9.92 0.68 11.95
N ALA A 132 -11.06 0.02 12.06
CA ALA A 132 -11.60 -0.87 11.05
C ALA A 132 -12.51 -0.15 10.03
N VAL A 133 -12.67 1.16 10.13
CA VAL A 133 -13.59 1.92 9.28
C VAL A 133 -12.97 2.18 7.91
N GLY A 134 -13.72 1.88 6.85
CA GLY A 134 -13.39 2.28 5.49
C GLY A 134 -13.83 3.72 5.20
N ARG A 135 -13.05 4.44 4.40
CA ARG A 135 -13.38 5.78 3.90
C ARG A 135 -13.11 5.90 2.42
N THR A 136 -14.03 6.55 1.71
CA THR A 136 -13.84 6.92 0.30
C THR A 136 -13.60 8.41 0.17
N TRP A 137 -12.69 8.76 -0.72
CA TRP A 137 -12.41 10.11 -1.22
C TRP A 137 -13.05 10.27 -2.61
N ASP A 138 -13.77 11.36 -2.84
CA ASP A 138 -14.46 11.67 -4.10
C ASP A 138 -13.82 12.83 -4.90
N GLY A 139 -12.59 13.21 -4.54
CA GLY A 139 -11.89 14.37 -5.09
C GLY A 139 -12.09 15.66 -4.27
N SER A 140 -13.03 15.68 -3.33
CA SER A 140 -13.37 16.85 -2.51
C SER A 140 -13.56 16.56 -1.02
N SER A 141 -14.09 15.40 -0.67
CA SER A 141 -14.43 15.03 0.69
C SER A 141 -14.25 13.54 1.00
N TRP A 142 -14.06 13.23 2.29
CA TRP A 142 -14.04 11.86 2.80
C TRP A 142 -15.42 11.44 3.28
N THR A 143 -15.88 10.28 2.82
CA THR A 143 -17.15 9.66 3.25
C THR A 143 -16.89 8.36 3.99
N THR A 144 -17.50 8.17 5.15
CA THR A 144 -17.43 6.93 5.93
C THR A 144 -18.19 5.81 5.22
N LYS A 145 -17.58 4.63 5.17
CA LYS A 145 -18.13 3.39 4.61
C LYS A 145 -18.23 2.32 5.69
N SER A 146 -18.73 1.15 5.30
CA SER A 146 -18.88 0.02 6.20
C SER A 146 -17.55 -0.44 6.80
N THR A 147 -17.62 -0.94 8.02
CA THR A 147 -16.49 -1.52 8.75
C THR A 147 -15.96 -2.76 8.03
N VAL A 148 -14.66 -2.93 8.07
CA VAL A 148 -13.98 -4.12 7.56
C VAL A 148 -14.39 -5.34 8.38
N PRO A 149 -14.81 -6.46 7.77
CA PRO A 149 -15.28 -7.65 8.50
C PRO A 149 -14.21 -8.29 9.40
N GLN A 150 -12.94 -8.23 8.98
CA GLN A 150 -11.79 -8.69 9.73
C GLN A 150 -10.81 -7.54 9.90
N HIS A 151 -10.69 -7.03 11.11
CA HIS A 151 -9.81 -5.90 11.41
C HIS A 151 -8.36 -6.37 11.53
N ASN A 152 -7.58 -6.10 10.49
CA ASN A 152 -6.14 -6.34 10.45
C ASN A 152 -5.39 -5.01 10.23
N TYR A 153 -4.17 -4.93 10.74
CA TYR A 153 -3.21 -3.85 10.43
C TYR A 153 -1.99 -4.42 9.72
N SER A 154 -1.09 -3.59 9.25
CA SER A 154 0.06 -4.02 8.43
C SER A 154 -0.34 -4.82 7.18
N THR A 155 -1.54 -4.59 6.66
CA THR A 155 -2.04 -5.18 5.41
C THR A 155 -1.33 -4.59 4.20
N SER A 156 -1.67 -5.06 3.02
CA SER A 156 -1.42 -4.37 1.75
C SER A 156 -2.73 -4.22 0.97
N ALA A 157 -2.77 -3.31 0.01
CA ALA A 157 -3.95 -3.07 -0.80
C ALA A 157 -3.61 -2.92 -2.28
N VAL A 158 -4.50 -3.40 -3.15
CA VAL A 158 -4.44 -3.25 -4.61
C VAL A 158 -5.80 -2.86 -5.16
N GLY A 159 -5.83 -2.25 -6.33
CA GLY A 159 -7.07 -1.97 -7.06
C GLY A 159 -7.45 -0.50 -7.10
N THR A 160 -8.74 -0.24 -7.20
CA THR A 160 -9.36 1.08 -7.32
C THR A 160 -10.23 1.39 -6.12
N TYR A 161 -10.79 2.60 -6.06
CA TYR A 161 -11.66 3.02 -4.95
C TYR A 161 -12.97 2.21 -4.82
N ASN A 162 -13.44 1.59 -5.91
CA ASN A 162 -14.68 0.80 -5.98
C ASN A 162 -14.46 -0.70 -6.30
N ASP A 163 -13.22 -1.11 -6.43
CA ASP A 163 -12.82 -2.53 -6.52
C ASP A 163 -11.41 -2.67 -5.96
N ALA A 164 -11.30 -3.00 -4.69
CA ALA A 164 -10.04 -3.08 -3.97
C ALA A 164 -9.91 -4.38 -3.18
N SER A 165 -8.73 -5.00 -3.23
CA SER A 165 -8.38 -6.12 -2.36
C SER A 165 -7.43 -5.68 -1.27
N PHE A 166 -7.72 -6.13 -0.04
CA PHE A 166 -6.88 -5.96 1.14
C PHE A 166 -6.35 -7.33 1.57
N LEU A 167 -5.04 -7.41 1.72
CA LEU A 167 -4.31 -8.68 1.75
C LEU A 167 -3.48 -8.81 3.03
N GLY A 168 -3.62 -9.94 3.70
CA GLY A 168 -2.80 -10.34 4.84
C GLY A 168 -3.00 -9.48 6.08
N GLY A 169 -1.92 -9.14 6.72
CA GLY A 169 -1.88 -8.33 7.92
C GLY A 169 -1.79 -9.13 9.21
N ILE A 170 -1.98 -8.42 10.32
CA ILE A 170 -2.04 -8.95 11.66
C ILE A 170 -3.41 -8.59 12.24
N ALA A 171 -4.12 -9.57 12.77
CA ALA A 171 -5.40 -9.32 13.41
C ALA A 171 -5.23 -8.46 14.67
N VAL A 172 -6.05 -7.42 14.81
CA VAL A 172 -6.12 -6.58 16.02
C VAL A 172 -6.76 -7.36 17.18
N SER A 173 -7.72 -8.22 16.84
CA SER A 173 -8.33 -9.19 17.75
C SER A 173 -8.01 -10.61 17.27
N SER A 174 -8.51 -11.63 17.96
CA SER A 174 -8.35 -13.02 17.50
C SER A 174 -8.86 -13.20 16.08
N GLY A 175 -8.00 -13.66 15.18
CA GLY A 175 -8.34 -13.91 13.78
C GLY A 175 -7.12 -14.24 12.92
N PRO A 176 -7.34 -14.69 11.69
CA PRO A 176 -6.25 -15.08 10.80
C PRO A 176 -5.53 -13.85 10.21
N GLY A 177 -4.20 -13.95 10.11
CA GLY A 177 -3.36 -12.96 9.43
C GLY A 177 -3.21 -13.18 7.91
N ASN A 178 -3.93 -14.12 7.33
CA ASN A 178 -3.85 -14.49 5.91
C ASN A 178 -5.13 -14.16 5.13
N VAL A 179 -5.85 -13.14 5.56
CA VAL A 179 -7.11 -12.73 4.93
C VAL A 179 -6.91 -12.17 3.53
N HIS A 180 -7.90 -12.40 2.68
CA HIS A 180 -8.10 -11.71 1.42
C HIS A 180 -9.52 -11.15 1.41
N LEU A 181 -9.64 -9.85 1.60
CA LEU A 181 -10.91 -9.13 1.62
C LEU A 181 -11.02 -8.27 0.37
N ASN A 182 -12.18 -8.30 -0.26
CA ASN A 182 -12.48 -7.46 -1.41
C ASN A 182 -13.59 -6.45 -1.08
N TRP A 183 -13.35 -5.21 -1.46
CA TRP A 183 -14.29 -4.10 -1.46
C TRP A 183 -14.81 -3.88 -2.89
N ASN A 184 -16.12 -3.83 -3.11
CA ASN A 184 -16.74 -3.65 -4.42
C ASN A 184 -17.36 -2.25 -4.63
N GLY A 185 -16.95 -1.26 -3.84
CA GLY A 185 -17.51 0.09 -3.85
C GLY A 185 -18.68 0.30 -2.87
N SER A 186 -19.30 -0.77 -2.38
CA SER A 186 -20.44 -0.71 -1.46
C SER A 186 -20.35 -1.68 -0.26
N SER A 187 -19.78 -2.85 -0.46
CA SER A 187 -19.73 -3.91 0.55
C SER A 187 -18.43 -4.70 0.49
N TRP A 188 -18.13 -5.39 1.58
CA TRP A 188 -17.00 -6.30 1.70
C TRP A 188 -17.39 -7.74 1.40
N SER A 189 -16.49 -8.49 0.80
CA SER A 189 -16.56 -9.94 0.65
C SER A 189 -15.22 -10.59 0.97
N ALA A 190 -15.25 -11.81 1.52
CA ALA A 190 -14.04 -12.62 1.68
C ALA A 190 -13.76 -13.38 0.38
N ARG A 191 -12.50 -13.48 0.00
CA ARG A 191 -11.98 -14.32 -1.09
C ARG A 191 -11.16 -15.48 -0.52
N THR A 192 -10.61 -16.31 -1.40
CA THR A 192 -9.71 -17.41 -1.01
C THR A 192 -8.57 -16.89 -0.15
N VAL A 193 -8.42 -17.43 1.05
CA VAL A 193 -7.37 -17.02 1.98
C VAL A 193 -5.99 -17.32 1.41
N MET A 194 -5.01 -16.51 1.79
CA MET A 194 -3.63 -16.73 1.38
C MET A 194 -3.04 -17.96 2.07
N PRO A 195 -2.14 -18.72 1.42
CA PRO A 195 -1.53 -19.92 2.01
C PRO A 195 -0.59 -19.62 3.18
N VAL A 196 -0.18 -18.37 3.35
CA VAL A 196 0.70 -17.92 4.44
C VAL A 196 0.15 -16.66 5.10
N SER A 197 0.42 -16.49 6.39
CA SER A 197 0.08 -15.27 7.12
C SER A 197 1.07 -14.15 6.82
N GLY A 198 0.58 -12.91 6.87
CA GLY A 198 1.37 -11.73 6.54
C GLY A 198 2.57 -11.45 7.45
N GLY A 199 2.46 -11.74 8.72
CA GLY A 199 3.50 -11.42 9.71
C GLY A 199 3.56 -9.92 10.07
N THR A 200 4.42 -9.60 11.03
CA THR A 200 4.67 -8.24 11.50
C THR A 200 5.56 -7.48 10.51
N GLY A 201 5.38 -6.18 10.36
CA GLY A 201 6.31 -5.31 9.64
C GLY A 201 5.83 -4.75 8.29
N GLY A 202 4.56 -4.89 7.97
CA GLY A 202 3.97 -4.34 6.74
C GLY A 202 4.35 -5.14 5.49
N GLN A 203 3.33 -5.56 4.78
CA GLN A 203 3.47 -6.26 3.52
C GLN A 203 3.34 -5.29 2.36
N SER A 204 3.72 -5.72 1.18
CA SER A 204 3.51 -4.97 -0.05
C SER A 204 2.79 -5.83 -1.09
N SER A 205 1.94 -5.21 -1.87
CA SER A 205 1.22 -5.85 -2.97
C SER A 205 1.10 -4.91 -4.14
N ASN A 206 0.90 -5.48 -5.31
CA ASN A 206 0.75 -4.74 -6.55
C ASN A 206 -0.15 -5.46 -7.53
N GLY A 207 -0.80 -4.71 -8.42
CA GLY A 207 -1.69 -5.25 -9.43
C GLY A 207 -3.15 -4.82 -9.24
N ALA A 208 -4.06 -5.70 -9.64
CA ALA A 208 -5.51 -5.51 -9.56
C ALA A 208 -6.16 -6.59 -8.69
N PRO A 209 -7.42 -6.41 -8.25
CA PRO A 209 -8.14 -7.42 -7.49
C PRO A 209 -8.33 -8.77 -8.21
N THR A 210 -8.18 -8.78 -9.52
CA THR A 210 -8.25 -9.99 -10.37
C THR A 210 -6.90 -10.58 -10.73
N SER A 211 -5.80 -9.81 -10.53
CA SER A 211 -4.44 -10.28 -10.81
C SER A 211 -3.47 -9.44 -10.00
N SER A 212 -2.86 -10.01 -8.99
CA SER A 212 -1.93 -9.28 -8.12
C SER A 212 -0.83 -10.19 -7.59
N PHE A 213 0.29 -9.60 -7.21
CA PHE A 213 1.25 -10.29 -6.39
C PHE A 213 1.38 -9.65 -5.00
N TRP A 214 1.82 -10.44 -4.06
CA TRP A 214 1.98 -10.06 -2.67
C TRP A 214 3.31 -10.57 -2.12
N VAL A 215 3.98 -9.75 -1.34
CA VAL A 215 5.28 -10.04 -0.73
C VAL A 215 5.14 -10.07 0.78
N GLN A 216 5.59 -11.16 1.38
CA GLN A 216 5.56 -11.34 2.84
C GLN A 216 6.59 -10.44 3.52
N ALA A 217 6.21 -9.87 4.67
CA ALA A 217 7.06 -8.93 5.40
C ALA A 217 8.27 -9.58 6.08
N THR A 218 8.10 -10.77 6.64
CA THR A 218 9.09 -11.43 7.50
C THR A 218 9.80 -12.61 6.86
N ALA A 219 9.42 -12.94 5.64
CA ALA A 219 10.03 -14.00 4.84
C ALA A 219 10.15 -13.55 3.39
N PRO A 220 11.03 -14.15 2.58
CA PRO A 220 11.20 -13.75 1.20
C PRO A 220 10.08 -14.26 0.27
N THR A 221 9.01 -14.83 0.83
CA THR A 221 7.90 -15.44 0.07
C THR A 221 7.16 -14.41 -0.76
N THR A 222 6.96 -14.71 -2.03
CA THR A 222 6.10 -13.95 -2.93
C THR A 222 4.97 -14.85 -3.43
N LEU A 223 3.75 -14.34 -3.38
CA LEU A 223 2.55 -15.00 -3.87
C LEU A 223 1.99 -14.26 -5.07
N ASN A 224 1.47 -15.01 -6.04
CA ASN A 224 0.70 -14.48 -7.16
C ASN A 224 -0.76 -14.90 -7.03
N TRP A 225 -1.67 -13.96 -7.27
CA TRP A 225 -3.11 -14.14 -7.35
C TRP A 225 -3.56 -14.06 -8.81
N ASP A 226 -4.27 -15.07 -9.31
CA ASP A 226 -4.75 -15.16 -10.70
C ASP A 226 -6.24 -14.83 -10.86
N GLY A 227 -6.88 -14.31 -9.80
CA GLY A 227 -8.32 -14.04 -9.74
C GLY A 227 -9.13 -15.17 -9.07
N SER A 228 -8.53 -16.35 -8.88
CA SER A 228 -9.19 -17.52 -8.29
C SER A 228 -8.37 -18.23 -7.22
N SER A 229 -7.05 -18.27 -7.37
CA SER A 229 -6.14 -19.00 -6.49
C SER A 229 -4.82 -18.27 -6.26
N TRP A 230 -4.16 -18.62 -5.14
CA TRP A 230 -2.83 -18.15 -4.80
C TRP A 230 -1.78 -19.19 -5.17
N THR A 231 -0.71 -18.77 -5.81
CA THR A 231 0.47 -19.59 -6.12
C THR A 231 1.74 -18.94 -5.60
N THR A 232 2.67 -19.74 -5.08
CA THR A 232 4.01 -19.25 -4.71
C THR A 232 4.84 -19.06 -5.97
N VAL A 233 5.49 -17.90 -6.07
CA VAL A 233 6.37 -17.52 -7.18
C VAL A 233 7.78 -17.21 -6.67
N GLY A 234 8.67 -16.72 -7.55
CA GLY A 234 10.06 -16.42 -7.20
C GLY A 234 10.20 -15.53 -5.96
N SER A 235 10.96 -15.98 -4.98
CA SER A 235 11.18 -15.27 -3.73
C SER A 235 12.16 -14.10 -3.87
N LEU A 236 12.04 -13.10 -3.00
CA LEU A 236 13.08 -12.08 -2.84
C LEU A 236 14.40 -12.73 -2.39
N SER A 237 15.52 -12.16 -2.79
CA SER A 237 16.85 -12.59 -2.31
C SER A 237 17.05 -12.37 -0.81
N THR A 238 16.34 -11.40 -0.23
CA THR A 238 16.40 -11.04 1.19
C THR A 238 15.00 -10.65 1.67
N ALA A 239 14.56 -11.19 2.81
CA ALA A 239 13.33 -10.79 3.47
C ALA A 239 13.35 -9.27 3.81
N ARG A 240 12.22 -8.59 3.60
CA ARG A 240 12.08 -7.14 3.83
C ARG A 240 10.83 -6.87 4.64
N SER A 241 10.92 -6.03 5.66
CA SER A 241 9.76 -5.52 6.39
C SER A 241 9.53 -4.03 6.10
N GLY A 242 8.27 -3.57 6.14
CA GLY A 242 7.93 -2.17 5.91
C GLY A 242 8.23 -1.67 4.50
N GLY A 243 8.33 -2.57 3.54
CA GLY A 243 8.53 -2.23 2.12
C GLY A 243 7.27 -1.63 1.49
N ALA A 244 7.46 -1.00 0.35
CA ALA A 244 6.40 -0.52 -0.52
C ALA A 244 6.59 -1.10 -1.91
N SER A 245 5.52 -1.25 -2.65
CA SER A 245 5.53 -1.74 -4.03
C SER A 245 4.72 -0.84 -4.95
N SER A 246 5.08 -0.84 -6.21
CA SER A 246 4.34 -0.16 -7.29
C SER A 246 4.47 -0.97 -8.58
N GLY A 247 3.56 -0.77 -9.53
CA GLY A 247 3.55 -1.44 -10.83
C GLY A 247 2.22 -2.11 -11.16
N SER A 248 2.21 -3.01 -12.12
CA SER A 248 1.07 -3.86 -12.49
C SER A 248 1.50 -5.32 -12.53
N SER A 249 0.59 -6.24 -12.20
CA SER A 249 0.76 -7.64 -12.58
C SER A 249 0.47 -7.77 -14.08
N SER A 250 1.46 -8.11 -14.85
CA SER A 250 1.32 -8.40 -16.29
C SER A 250 1.03 -9.88 -16.50
#